data_6a16cd145057cc4d23d2106ee38fecea
#
_entry.id   6a16cd145057cc4d23d2106ee38fecea
#
_cell.length_a   1.000
_cell.length_b   1.000
_cell.length_c   1.000
_cell.angle_alpha   90.00
_cell.angle_beta   90.00
_cell.angle_gamma   90.00
#
_symmetry.space_group_name_H-M   'P 1'
#
loop_
_entity.id
_entity.type
_entity.pdbx_description
1 polymer ?
#
loop_
_entity_poly.entity_id
_entity_poly.type
_entity_poly.pdbx_seq_one_letter_code
_entity_poly.pdbx_strand_id
1 'polypeptide(L)'
;MYKRQGERFVSSTQISKEINIDASQIAKDLSYVNISGRTRVGYEVDTLIAVLEDFLGFTNIHKAFLFGVGSLGGALLRDSGLSHFGLEIVAAFDVKLELVGTTLSGIPIYHSDEFKQKMQEYDVNIGVLTVPIEIAQQITDSMVEGGIKAVWNFTPFRIRVPENIVVQNTSLYAHLAVMFNRLNFNEIK
;
A
#
# COMPACT_ATOMS: atom_id res chain seq x y z
N MET A 1 1.96 -11.36 -7.30
CA MET A 1 1.05 -12.31 -7.99
C MET A 1 1.89 -13.24 -8.85
N TYR A 2 1.94 -14.55 -8.54
CA TYR A 2 2.67 -15.51 -9.35
C TYR A 2 1.86 -15.84 -10.61
N LYS A 3 2.25 -15.25 -11.76
CA LYS A 3 1.88 -15.79 -13.06
C LYS A 3 2.51 -17.17 -13.15
N ARG A 4 1.76 -18.27 -12.99
CA ARG A 4 2.25 -19.59 -13.39
C ARG A 4 2.47 -19.53 -14.90
N GLN A 5 3.73 -19.49 -15.31
CA GLN A 5 4.09 -19.47 -16.73
C GLN A 5 3.50 -20.71 -17.41
N GLY A 6 2.53 -20.49 -18.30
CA GLY A 6 1.98 -21.51 -19.18
C GLY A 6 0.53 -21.95 -18.93
N GLU A 7 -0.09 -21.66 -17.81
CA GLU A 7 -1.51 -22.00 -17.61
C GLU A 7 -2.41 -20.87 -18.16
N ARG A 8 -3.17 -21.17 -19.18
CA ARG A 8 -4.14 -20.23 -19.77
C ARG A 8 -5.41 -20.09 -18.92
N PHE A 9 -5.78 -21.12 -18.17
CA PHE A 9 -6.97 -21.16 -17.35
C PHE A 9 -6.64 -21.63 -15.94
N VAL A 10 -7.37 -21.12 -14.93
CA VAL A 10 -7.28 -21.53 -13.54
C VAL A 10 -8.67 -21.74 -12.95
N SER A 11 -8.87 -22.85 -12.23
CA SER A 11 -10.14 -23.12 -11.55
C SER A 11 -10.15 -22.56 -10.11
N SER A 12 -11.35 -22.31 -9.56
CA SER A 12 -11.51 -21.95 -8.13
C SER A 12 -10.88 -23.00 -7.20
N THR A 13 -10.91 -24.28 -7.59
CA THR A 13 -10.27 -25.36 -6.82
C THR A 13 -8.73 -25.26 -6.82
N GLN A 14 -8.13 -24.86 -7.96
CA GLN A 14 -6.67 -24.64 -8.01
C GLN A 14 -6.29 -23.41 -7.15
N ILE A 15 -7.03 -22.32 -7.26
CA ILE A 15 -6.82 -21.13 -6.43
C ILE A 15 -6.98 -21.50 -4.95
N SER A 16 -8.02 -22.25 -4.58
CA SER A 16 -8.28 -22.73 -3.22
C SER A 16 -7.08 -23.43 -2.59
N LYS A 17 -6.43 -24.31 -3.35
CA LYS A 17 -5.23 -25.05 -2.88
C LYS A 17 -4.04 -24.12 -2.62
N GLU A 18 -3.89 -23.06 -3.40
CA GLU A 18 -2.77 -22.13 -3.26
C GLU A 18 -2.94 -21.16 -2.10
N ILE A 19 -4.17 -20.67 -1.86
CA ILE A 19 -4.42 -19.62 -0.85
C ILE A 19 -5.16 -20.13 0.40
N ASN A 20 -5.48 -21.43 0.45
CA ASN A 20 -6.19 -22.08 1.56
C ASN A 20 -7.53 -21.42 1.92
N ILE A 21 -8.32 -21.07 0.90
CA ILE A 21 -9.68 -20.54 1.01
C ILE A 21 -10.61 -21.50 0.26
N ASP A 22 -11.82 -21.70 0.76
CA ASP A 22 -12.78 -22.60 0.13
C ASP A 22 -13.10 -22.20 -1.32
N ALA A 23 -13.19 -23.18 -2.22
CA ALA A 23 -13.39 -22.94 -3.65
C ALA A 23 -14.75 -22.28 -3.96
N SER A 24 -15.79 -22.56 -3.17
CA SER A 24 -17.10 -21.93 -3.31
C SER A 24 -17.07 -20.46 -2.90
N GLN A 25 -16.31 -20.14 -1.85
CA GLN A 25 -16.08 -18.76 -1.43
C GLN A 25 -15.34 -17.97 -2.51
N ILE A 26 -14.27 -18.55 -3.09
CA ILE A 26 -13.54 -17.92 -4.20
C ILE A 26 -14.47 -17.65 -5.39
N ALA A 27 -15.30 -18.62 -5.78
CA ALA A 27 -16.22 -18.43 -6.89
C ALA A 27 -17.25 -17.32 -6.60
N LYS A 28 -17.72 -17.22 -5.35
CA LYS A 28 -18.61 -16.16 -4.91
C LYS A 28 -17.92 -14.80 -4.93
N ASP A 29 -16.71 -14.70 -4.39
CA ASP A 29 -15.94 -13.45 -4.35
C ASP A 29 -15.64 -12.94 -5.78
N LEU A 30 -15.25 -13.83 -6.69
CA LEU A 30 -15.02 -13.48 -8.09
C LEU A 30 -16.28 -13.02 -8.82
N SER A 31 -17.47 -13.49 -8.39
CA SER A 31 -18.74 -13.02 -8.96
C SER A 31 -19.01 -11.53 -8.66
N TYR A 32 -18.52 -11.00 -7.53
CA TYR A 32 -18.66 -9.57 -7.19
C TYR A 32 -17.85 -8.64 -8.11
N VAL A 33 -16.80 -9.15 -8.71
CA VAL A 33 -15.98 -8.37 -9.69
C VAL A 33 -16.39 -8.66 -11.13
N ASN A 34 -17.61 -9.20 -11.35
CA ASN A 34 -18.18 -9.47 -12.66
C ASN A 34 -17.35 -10.41 -13.56
N ILE A 35 -16.56 -11.29 -12.96
CA ILE A 35 -15.86 -12.31 -13.70
C ILE A 35 -16.58 -13.67 -13.60
N SER A 36 -16.84 -14.29 -14.73
CA SER A 36 -17.48 -15.60 -14.82
C SER A 36 -16.52 -16.64 -15.35
N GLY A 37 -16.34 -17.73 -14.60
CA GLY A 37 -15.59 -18.89 -15.06
C GLY A 37 -16.36 -19.67 -16.13
N ARG A 38 -15.61 -20.24 -17.10
CA ARG A 38 -16.20 -21.18 -18.06
C ARG A 38 -16.41 -22.53 -17.39
N THR A 39 -17.58 -23.12 -17.57
CA THR A 39 -17.92 -24.45 -17.01
C THR A 39 -16.85 -25.47 -17.37
N ARG A 40 -16.34 -26.19 -16.38
CA ARG A 40 -15.29 -27.22 -16.48
C ARG A 40 -13.89 -26.73 -16.95
N VAL A 41 -13.72 -25.44 -17.24
CA VAL A 41 -12.46 -24.86 -17.70
C VAL A 41 -11.86 -23.93 -16.63
N GLY A 42 -12.71 -23.12 -16.00
CA GLY A 42 -12.28 -22.11 -15.03
C GLY A 42 -12.18 -20.70 -15.63
N TYR A 43 -11.36 -19.88 -15.04
CA TYR A 43 -11.14 -18.47 -15.38
C TYR A 43 -9.91 -18.33 -16.29
N GLU A 44 -10.00 -17.53 -17.33
CA GLU A 44 -8.84 -17.18 -18.15
C GLU A 44 -7.91 -16.28 -17.31
N VAL A 45 -6.64 -16.67 -17.17
CA VAL A 45 -5.71 -16.08 -16.21
C VAL A 45 -5.46 -14.58 -16.48
N ASP A 46 -5.23 -14.22 -17.74
CA ASP A 46 -4.94 -12.83 -18.10
C ASP A 46 -6.17 -11.93 -17.88
N THR A 47 -7.36 -12.41 -18.23
CA THR A 47 -8.62 -11.69 -17.96
C THR A 47 -8.87 -11.55 -16.45
N LEU A 48 -8.63 -12.63 -15.67
CA LEU A 48 -8.79 -12.61 -14.22
C LEU A 48 -7.85 -11.58 -13.58
N ILE A 49 -6.59 -11.55 -14.00
CA ILE A 49 -5.60 -10.59 -13.50
C ILE A 49 -6.06 -9.15 -13.81
N ALA A 50 -6.39 -8.87 -15.08
CA ALA A 50 -6.79 -7.51 -15.49
C ALA A 50 -8.02 -7.02 -14.73
N VAL A 51 -9.05 -7.85 -14.53
CA VAL A 51 -10.25 -7.49 -13.77
C VAL A 51 -9.92 -7.25 -12.31
N LEU A 52 -9.05 -8.06 -11.68
CA LEU A 52 -8.63 -7.87 -10.30
C LEU A 52 -7.77 -6.62 -10.12
N GLU A 53 -6.86 -6.34 -11.04
CA GLU A 53 -6.03 -5.13 -11.02
C GLU A 53 -6.88 -3.86 -11.14
N ASP A 54 -7.89 -3.88 -12.02
CA ASP A 54 -8.83 -2.78 -12.17
C ASP A 54 -9.69 -2.60 -10.92
N PHE A 55 -10.27 -3.69 -10.40
CA PHE A 55 -11.08 -3.68 -9.16
C PHE A 55 -10.29 -3.17 -7.94
N LEU A 56 -9.00 -3.51 -7.84
CA LEU A 56 -8.11 -3.08 -6.77
C LEU A 56 -7.56 -1.66 -6.98
N GLY A 57 -7.86 -1.03 -8.13
CA GLY A 57 -7.39 0.30 -8.46
C GLY A 57 -5.92 0.37 -8.90
N PHE A 58 -5.26 -0.77 -9.14
CA PHE A 58 -3.85 -0.82 -9.55
C PHE A 58 -3.59 -0.31 -10.96
N THR A 59 -4.64 -0.19 -11.77
CA THR A 59 -4.59 0.41 -13.12
C THR A 59 -4.51 1.94 -13.11
N ASN A 60 -4.84 2.56 -11.97
CA ASN A 60 -4.77 4.01 -11.79
C ASN A 60 -3.48 4.40 -11.05
N ILE A 61 -2.83 5.49 -11.52
CA ILE A 61 -1.67 6.04 -10.84
C ILE A 61 -2.14 7.02 -9.77
N HIS A 62 -1.83 6.71 -8.53
CA HIS A 62 -2.06 7.56 -7.37
C HIS A 62 -0.74 8.18 -6.91
N LYS A 63 -0.63 9.50 -7.02
CA LYS A 63 0.55 10.22 -6.55
C LYS A 63 0.52 10.36 -5.04
N ALA A 64 1.69 10.19 -4.42
CA ALA A 64 1.88 10.27 -2.99
C ALA A 64 3.07 11.17 -2.61
N PHE A 65 2.97 11.79 -1.44
CA PHE A 65 4.09 12.38 -0.73
C PHE A 65 4.52 11.46 0.41
N LEU A 66 5.83 11.37 0.64
CA LEU A 66 6.39 10.61 1.76
C LEU A 66 6.93 11.58 2.82
N PHE A 67 6.59 11.35 4.08
CA PHE A 67 7.03 12.13 5.23
C PHE A 67 7.91 11.29 6.15
N GLY A 68 9.18 11.72 6.30
CA GLY A 68 10.21 11.04 7.08
C GLY A 68 11.09 10.13 6.24
N VAL A 69 12.27 10.60 5.82
CA VAL A 69 13.24 9.86 5.00
C VAL A 69 14.26 9.14 5.91
N GLY A 70 13.75 8.45 6.93
CA GLY A 70 14.54 7.54 7.76
C GLY A 70 14.78 6.19 7.06
N SER A 71 15.11 5.15 7.84
CA SER A 71 15.41 3.81 7.30
C SER A 71 14.25 3.25 6.47
N LEU A 72 13.01 3.31 6.99
CA LEU A 72 11.85 2.80 6.29
C LEU A 72 11.44 3.69 5.11
N GLY A 73 11.34 5.01 5.33
CA GLY A 73 11.00 5.94 4.25
C GLY A 73 12.00 5.87 3.10
N GLY A 74 13.31 5.86 3.41
CA GLY A 74 14.34 5.69 2.40
C GLY A 74 14.28 4.34 1.67
N ALA A 75 13.83 3.26 2.32
CA ALA A 75 13.60 1.98 1.66
C ALA A 75 12.40 2.04 0.69
N LEU A 76 11.30 2.67 1.10
CA LEU A 76 10.12 2.85 0.24
C LEU A 76 10.43 3.72 -0.99
N LEU A 77 11.26 4.76 -0.85
CA LEU A 77 11.71 5.57 -1.99
C LEU A 77 12.58 4.79 -3.00
N ARG A 78 13.25 3.72 -2.56
CA ARG A 78 14.05 2.85 -3.43
C ARG A 78 13.26 1.70 -4.02
N ASP A 79 12.03 1.46 -3.53
CA ASP A 79 11.19 0.35 -4.00
C ASP A 79 10.53 0.71 -5.32
N SER A 80 10.94 0.02 -6.39
CA SER A 80 10.32 0.14 -7.71
C SER A 80 8.98 -0.61 -7.81
N GLY A 81 8.65 -1.45 -6.82
CA GLY A 81 7.44 -2.27 -6.83
C GLY A 81 6.15 -1.46 -6.62
N LEU A 82 6.20 -0.38 -5.85
CA LEU A 82 5.01 0.43 -5.54
C LEU A 82 4.32 0.98 -6.78
N SER A 83 5.08 1.41 -7.79
CA SER A 83 4.54 1.93 -9.04
C SER A 83 3.79 0.87 -9.86
N HIS A 84 4.17 -0.41 -9.76
CA HIS A 84 3.44 -1.51 -10.39
C HIS A 84 2.05 -1.73 -9.79
N PHE A 85 1.83 -1.25 -8.57
CA PHE A 85 0.54 -1.29 -7.87
C PHE A 85 -0.16 0.06 -7.84
N GLY A 86 0.21 0.96 -8.75
CA GLY A 86 -0.45 2.24 -8.92
C GLY A 86 -0.07 3.32 -7.90
N LEU A 87 0.98 3.15 -7.08
CA LEU A 87 1.44 4.18 -6.14
C LEU A 87 2.76 4.81 -6.61
N GLU A 88 2.74 6.10 -6.94
CA GLU A 88 3.92 6.87 -7.33
C GLU A 88 4.26 7.89 -6.25
N ILE A 89 5.40 7.72 -5.57
CA ILE A 89 5.91 8.73 -4.64
C ILE A 89 6.63 9.81 -5.47
N VAL A 90 6.07 11.02 -5.52
CA VAL A 90 6.58 12.11 -6.37
C VAL A 90 7.48 13.09 -5.64
N ALA A 91 7.41 13.14 -4.31
CA ALA A 91 8.33 13.91 -3.47
C ALA A 91 8.36 13.34 -2.05
N ALA A 92 9.43 13.64 -1.32
CA ALA A 92 9.58 13.29 0.09
C ALA A 92 9.92 14.54 0.92
N PHE A 93 9.60 14.46 2.23
CA PHE A 93 9.79 15.55 3.18
C PHE A 93 10.54 15.05 4.41
N ASP A 94 11.55 15.80 4.83
CA ASP A 94 12.32 15.54 6.06
C ASP A 94 12.76 16.86 6.71
N VAL A 95 13.16 16.81 7.97
CA VAL A 95 13.73 17.96 8.69
C VAL A 95 15.26 17.95 8.68
N LYS A 96 15.89 16.86 8.26
CA LYS A 96 17.33 16.71 8.23
C LYS A 96 17.94 17.51 7.08
N LEU A 97 18.67 18.56 7.39
CA LEU A 97 19.29 19.45 6.39
C LEU A 97 20.23 18.74 5.42
N GLU A 98 20.85 17.64 5.83
CA GLU A 98 21.71 16.81 4.98
C GLU A 98 20.95 16.07 3.86
N LEU A 99 19.64 15.89 4.02
CA LEU A 99 18.76 15.24 3.03
C LEU A 99 18.02 16.26 2.17
N VAL A 100 17.71 17.43 2.74
CA VAL A 100 16.96 18.48 2.05
C VAL A 100 17.73 19.02 0.84
N GLY A 101 17.04 19.16 -0.29
CA GLY A 101 17.62 19.59 -1.57
C GLY A 101 18.32 18.47 -2.33
N THR A 102 18.36 17.24 -1.78
CA THR A 102 18.90 16.06 -2.49
C THR A 102 17.78 15.26 -3.19
N THR A 103 18.16 14.22 -3.90
CA THR A 103 17.23 13.26 -4.49
C THR A 103 17.60 11.84 -4.06
N LEU A 104 16.58 11.00 -3.87
CA LEU A 104 16.76 9.57 -3.63
C LEU A 104 15.94 8.78 -4.66
N SER A 105 16.60 7.94 -5.45
CA SER A 105 15.99 7.23 -6.60
C SER A 105 15.26 8.17 -7.59
N GLY A 106 15.78 9.39 -7.78
CA GLY A 106 15.14 10.41 -8.64
C GLY A 106 14.02 11.20 -7.97
N ILE A 107 13.63 10.87 -6.73
CA ILE A 107 12.57 11.55 -5.98
C ILE A 107 13.18 12.68 -5.17
N PRO A 108 12.75 13.95 -5.33
CA PRO A 108 13.29 15.09 -4.60
C PRO A 108 12.88 15.04 -3.13
N ILE A 109 13.79 15.49 -2.26
CA ILE A 109 13.57 15.61 -0.82
C ILE A 109 13.56 17.09 -0.45
N TYR A 110 12.42 17.55 0.08
CA TYR A 110 12.20 18.93 0.51
C TYR A 110 12.20 19.03 2.04
N HIS A 111 12.38 20.26 2.55
CA HIS A 111 12.13 20.50 3.97
C HIS A 111 10.64 20.37 4.29
N SER A 112 10.31 19.87 5.49
CA SER A 112 8.92 19.66 5.90
C SER A 112 8.06 20.93 5.86
N ASP A 113 8.65 22.11 6.01
CA ASP A 113 7.95 23.39 5.95
C ASP A 113 7.48 23.75 4.53
N GLU A 114 8.12 23.15 3.48
CA GLU A 114 7.76 23.40 2.08
C GLU A 114 6.52 22.61 1.64
N PHE A 115 6.01 21.71 2.47
CA PHE A 115 4.93 20.81 2.12
C PHE A 115 3.70 21.55 1.55
N LYS A 116 3.21 22.59 2.24
CA LYS A 116 2.00 23.33 1.82
C LYS A 116 2.17 24.00 0.46
N GLN A 117 3.38 24.49 0.16
CA GLN A 117 3.70 25.03 -1.16
C GLN A 117 3.73 23.91 -2.21
N LYS A 118 4.35 22.79 -1.92
CA LYS A 118 4.44 21.65 -2.84
C LYS A 118 3.09 21.01 -3.14
N MET A 119 2.14 21.06 -2.23
CA MET A 119 0.75 20.64 -2.51
C MET A 119 0.08 21.43 -3.66
N GLN A 120 0.51 22.67 -3.91
CA GLN A 120 0.01 23.47 -5.03
C GLN A 120 0.66 23.10 -6.37
N GLU A 121 1.88 22.54 -6.32
CA GLU A 121 2.66 22.17 -7.51
C GLU A 121 2.34 20.75 -8.00
N TYR A 122 1.93 19.88 -7.09
CA TYR A 122 1.67 18.45 -7.35
C TYR A 122 0.20 18.11 -7.05
N ASP A 123 -0.42 17.36 -7.95
CA ASP A 123 -1.75 16.79 -7.71
C ASP A 123 -1.61 15.50 -6.90
N VAL A 124 -1.55 15.65 -5.56
CA VAL A 124 -1.29 14.55 -4.62
C VAL A 124 -2.44 14.42 -3.64
N ASN A 125 -2.89 13.19 -3.43
CA ASN A 125 -3.99 12.87 -2.52
C ASN A 125 -3.58 11.95 -1.37
N ILE A 126 -2.39 11.34 -1.44
CA ILE A 126 -1.92 10.32 -0.49
C ILE A 126 -0.67 10.82 0.24
N GLY A 127 -0.65 10.67 1.56
CA GLY A 127 0.52 10.86 2.39
C GLY A 127 1.02 9.53 2.95
N VAL A 128 2.30 9.21 2.76
CA VAL A 128 2.97 8.05 3.37
C VAL A 128 3.71 8.52 4.60
N LEU A 129 3.30 8.04 5.79
CA LEU A 129 3.79 8.51 7.08
C LEU A 129 4.80 7.52 7.67
N THR A 130 6.08 7.91 7.70
CA THR A 130 7.22 7.11 8.20
C THR A 130 8.10 7.90 9.20
N VAL A 131 7.50 8.86 9.90
CA VAL A 131 8.16 9.71 10.90
C VAL A 131 8.25 9.04 12.28
N PRO A 132 9.05 9.56 13.22
CA PRO A 132 9.01 9.16 14.63
C PRO A 132 7.61 9.33 15.24
N ILE A 133 7.30 8.46 16.24
CA ILE A 133 5.98 8.38 16.87
C ILE A 133 5.57 9.71 17.53
N GLU A 134 6.56 10.44 18.08
CA GLU A 134 6.37 11.68 18.82
C GLU A 134 5.76 12.80 17.97
N ILE A 135 6.03 12.81 16.67
CA ILE A 135 5.56 13.84 15.73
C ILE A 135 4.50 13.33 14.77
N ALA A 136 4.12 12.06 14.86
CA ALA A 136 3.23 11.41 13.88
C ALA A 136 1.87 12.14 13.77
N GLN A 137 1.25 12.54 14.89
CA GLN A 137 -0.02 13.26 14.85
C GLN A 137 0.14 14.65 14.24
N GLN A 138 1.16 15.39 14.66
CA GLN A 138 1.42 16.76 14.16
C GLN A 138 1.61 16.76 12.62
N ILE A 139 2.38 15.81 12.09
CA ILE A 139 2.58 15.68 10.63
C ILE A 139 1.28 15.28 9.95
N THR A 140 0.51 14.37 10.55
CA THR A 140 -0.81 13.97 10.03
C THR A 140 -1.77 15.17 9.94
N ASP A 141 -1.83 15.98 10.98
CA ASP A 141 -2.68 17.19 11.01
C ASP A 141 -2.28 18.15 9.89
N SER A 142 -0.97 18.37 9.71
CA SER A 142 -0.44 19.19 8.61
C SER A 142 -0.80 18.62 7.23
N MET A 143 -0.73 17.28 7.05
CA MET A 143 -1.14 16.62 5.80
C MET A 143 -2.62 16.89 5.48
N VAL A 144 -3.49 16.71 6.48
CA VAL A 144 -4.94 16.91 6.33
C VAL A 144 -5.26 18.38 6.02
N GLU A 145 -4.67 19.31 6.75
CA GLU A 145 -4.79 20.76 6.47
C GLU A 145 -4.29 21.12 5.07
N GLY A 146 -3.25 20.46 4.59
CA GLY A 146 -2.69 20.64 3.25
C GLY A 146 -3.54 20.02 2.12
N GLY A 147 -4.57 19.22 2.45
CA GLY A 147 -5.49 18.64 1.46
C GLY A 147 -5.24 17.16 1.12
N ILE A 148 -4.39 16.45 1.86
CA ILE A 148 -4.24 14.99 1.75
C ILE A 148 -5.57 14.32 2.12
N LYS A 149 -5.98 13.34 1.33
CA LYS A 149 -7.25 12.61 1.49
C LYS A 149 -7.07 11.19 2.02
N ALA A 150 -5.86 10.63 1.91
CA ALA A 150 -5.55 9.31 2.42
C ALA A 150 -4.16 9.29 3.06
N VAL A 151 -4.02 8.60 4.20
CA VAL A 151 -2.75 8.44 4.91
C VAL A 151 -2.39 6.96 5.02
N TRP A 152 -1.25 6.58 4.46
CA TRP A 152 -0.66 5.27 4.70
C TRP A 152 0.34 5.36 5.85
N ASN A 153 -0.13 4.96 7.03
CA ASN A 153 0.58 5.11 8.29
C ASN A 153 1.43 3.87 8.60
N PHE A 154 2.75 4.05 8.63
CA PHE A 154 3.72 3.03 9.05
C PHE A 154 4.21 3.21 10.49
N THR A 155 3.80 4.27 11.17
CA THR A 155 4.17 4.46 12.56
C THR A 155 3.38 3.51 13.46
N PRO A 156 3.91 3.13 14.65
CA PRO A 156 3.15 2.34 15.62
C PRO A 156 2.08 3.15 16.35
N PHE A 157 1.86 4.39 15.96
CA PHE A 157 0.90 5.31 16.57
C PHE A 157 -0.44 5.28 15.82
N ARG A 158 -1.54 5.24 16.59
CA ARG A 158 -2.89 5.35 16.02
C ARG A 158 -3.21 6.83 15.82
N ILE A 159 -2.98 7.33 14.62
CA ILE A 159 -3.31 8.70 14.23
C ILE A 159 -4.83 8.95 14.29
N ARG A 160 -5.21 10.19 14.58
CA ARG A 160 -6.60 10.67 14.58
C ARG A 160 -6.78 11.59 13.39
N VAL A 161 -7.83 11.37 12.61
CA VAL A 161 -8.16 12.18 11.42
C VAL A 161 -9.66 12.39 11.35
N PRO A 162 -10.16 13.39 10.61
CA PRO A 162 -11.57 13.54 10.26
C PRO A 162 -12.11 12.29 9.52
N GLU A 163 -13.42 12.03 9.61
CA GLU A 163 -14.07 10.84 9.03
C GLU A 163 -13.93 10.71 7.51
N ASN A 164 -13.74 11.82 6.81
CA ASN A 164 -13.56 11.85 5.37
C ASN A 164 -12.12 11.54 4.90
N ILE A 165 -11.19 11.29 5.83
CA ILE A 165 -9.80 10.92 5.52
C ILE A 165 -9.63 9.42 5.64
N VAL A 166 -9.15 8.78 4.59
CA VAL A 166 -8.87 7.35 4.58
C VAL A 166 -7.55 7.08 5.30
N VAL A 167 -7.53 6.14 6.24
CA VAL A 167 -6.31 5.72 6.93
C VAL A 167 -6.08 4.23 6.77
N GLN A 168 -4.91 3.88 6.21
CA GLN A 168 -4.40 2.53 6.22
C GLN A 168 -3.23 2.43 7.19
N ASN A 169 -3.37 1.62 8.25
CA ASN A 169 -2.29 1.37 9.20
C ASN A 169 -1.53 0.09 8.83
N THR A 170 -0.20 0.18 8.75
CA THR A 170 0.70 -0.95 8.50
C THR A 170 1.68 -1.08 9.66
N SER A 171 1.34 -1.90 10.63
CA SER A 171 2.18 -2.14 11.81
C SER A 171 3.01 -3.42 11.64
N LEU A 172 4.31 -3.28 11.44
CA LEU A 172 5.26 -4.42 11.43
C LEU A 172 5.22 -5.18 12.77
N TYR A 173 5.07 -4.46 13.87
CA TYR A 173 5.03 -5.06 15.23
C TYR A 173 3.76 -5.89 15.45
N ALA A 174 2.62 -5.47 14.91
CA ALA A 174 1.39 -6.26 15.00
C ALA A 174 1.53 -7.60 14.24
N HIS A 175 2.15 -7.60 13.08
CA HIS A 175 2.42 -8.82 12.32
C HIS A 175 3.41 -9.75 13.05
N LEU A 176 4.45 -9.18 13.69
CA LEU A 176 5.37 -9.96 14.54
C LEU A 176 4.62 -10.60 15.71
N ALA A 177 3.76 -9.86 16.40
CA ALA A 177 2.97 -10.39 17.51
C ALA A 177 2.08 -11.58 17.07
N VAL A 178 1.43 -11.48 15.91
CA VAL A 178 0.64 -12.58 15.33
C VAL A 178 1.53 -13.79 15.02
N MET A 179 2.70 -13.57 14.45
CA MET A 179 3.65 -14.62 14.13
C MET A 179 4.14 -15.33 15.42
N PHE A 180 4.55 -14.58 16.43
CA PHE A 180 4.98 -15.16 17.72
C PHE A 180 3.87 -15.93 18.42
N ASN A 181 2.65 -15.40 18.40
CA ASN A 181 1.50 -16.12 18.95
C ASN A 181 1.32 -17.48 18.25
N ARG A 182 1.36 -17.53 16.92
CA ARG A 182 1.25 -18.79 16.16
C ARG A 182 2.37 -19.79 16.45
N LEU A 183 3.60 -19.32 16.65
CA LEU A 183 4.73 -20.20 17.06
C LEU A 183 4.46 -20.83 18.41
N ASN A 184 4.07 -20.05 19.42
CA ASN A 184 3.79 -20.54 20.76
C ASN A 184 2.62 -21.55 20.79
N PHE A 185 1.59 -21.38 19.96
CA PHE A 185 0.48 -22.34 19.86
C PHE A 185 0.89 -23.66 19.21
N ASN A 186 1.91 -23.68 18.34
CA ASN A 186 2.39 -24.90 17.72
C ASN A 186 3.35 -25.71 18.62
N GLU A 187 3.94 -25.09 19.66
CA GLU A 187 4.79 -25.76 20.63
C GLU A 187 3.98 -26.43 21.77
N ILE A 188 2.68 -26.14 21.89
CA ILE A 188 1.78 -26.67 22.93
C ILE A 188 1.03 -27.95 22.44
N LYS A 189 1.27 -28.40 21.22
CA LYS A 189 0.75 -29.66 20.67
C LYS A 189 1.86 -30.68 20.54
#